data_32fc65be5fbdda69bf62ac709d29b3c7
#
_entry.id   32fc65be5fbdda69bf62ac709d29b3c7
#
_cell.length_a   1.000
_cell.length_b   1.000
_cell.length_c   1.000
_cell.angle_alpha   90.00
_cell.angle_beta   90.00
_cell.angle_gamma   90.00
#
_symmetry.space_group_name_H-M   'P 1'
#
loop_
_entity.id
_entity.type
_entity.pdbx_description
1 polymer ?
#
loop_
_entity_poly.entity_id
_entity_poly.type
_entity_poly.pdbx_seq_one_letter_code
_entity_poly.pdbx_strand_id
1 'polypeptide(L)'
;MGTFGGATSPERQAKRRLPAVAWSCAMATVLALATVAPVAAGNGDEATSRVGNMADAATSASSAPTAPSSANVASICRSTPYPSACETALTSSEARSARRRDPFAASVQFAMARATKARSLARNLSAASAPRSVPASGMRDCAELLDISLAQLRASRRRCSADAAGATTWLSAALTNQGTCNDSLAAAARAFAPRAVPGRDAVRKQVAALAQFISTALALHVKNVKGVAAATSPNNKGTEFPAWLSEHDRRLLESPATDAIVAADAVVALDGSGTHRSINEAIAAVTAAGVETEASGGGRGAGGSRRRRVIRVKAGRYKESVSISYRQENVMLVGDGKGKTIIEGNKSVAGGYTTFSSATFAAMGAGFIAKGLSIINSAGPGMGQAVALLVGGDRSVVYQCEIKAYQDTLFTHSNRQFYAEDDISGTVDFIFGNSAAVFQRCDIQARRPVRGQQDVVTAQGRADPNQNTGISIHRCRIAAASDLGETPVYLGRPWKPYSRVAVMETAMDGSVAPGGWLAWPDQPEPSATLYYGEYRNTGAGAETEGRVTWTGVHTSMSTADATGFTVAKFIMGDSWLGATGVGYNPGL
;
A
#
# COMPACT_ATOMS: atom_id res chain seq x y z
N MET A 1 21.64 -78.00 -0.29
CA MET A 1 21.28 -78.50 1.07
C MET A 1 20.93 -77.30 1.88
N GLY A 2 19.77 -77.07 2.26
CA GLY A 2 18.52 -77.49 2.74
C GLY A 2 17.66 -76.24 2.91
N THR A 3 16.61 -76.18 2.39
CA THR A 3 15.15 -76.13 2.57
C THR A 3 14.65 -75.88 4.00
N PHE A 4 13.61 -75.06 4.01
CA PHE A 4 12.41 -74.89 4.87
C PHE A 4 12.22 -73.39 5.22
N GLY A 5 11.17 -72.65 4.91
CA GLY A 5 9.74 -73.03 4.85
C GLY A 5 9.03 -72.30 5.98
N GLY A 6 8.15 -71.35 5.68
CA GLY A 6 7.33 -70.74 6.71
C GLY A 6 6.51 -69.56 6.20
N ALA A 7 5.26 -69.88 5.83
CA ALA A 7 4.26 -68.85 5.46
C ALA A 7 3.64 -68.26 6.73
N THR A 8 3.34 -66.97 6.71
CA THR A 8 2.28 -66.38 7.55
C THR A 8 1.67 -65.14 6.87
N SER A 9 0.38 -65.07 7.04
CA SER A 9 -0.70 -64.26 6.50
C SER A 9 -0.54 -62.72 6.45
N PRO A 10 -1.37 -62.06 5.65
CA PRO A 10 -1.34 -60.60 5.47
C PRO A 10 -2.16 -59.88 6.53
N GLU A 11 -1.52 -58.94 7.18
CA GLU A 11 -2.19 -57.99 8.04
C GLU A 11 -2.88 -56.91 7.20
N ARG A 12 -4.19 -56.74 7.42
CA ARG A 12 -5.06 -55.72 6.81
C ARG A 12 -4.70 -54.34 7.35
N GLN A 13 -4.03 -53.51 6.56
CA GLN A 13 -3.94 -52.09 6.81
C GLN A 13 -5.25 -51.39 6.41
N ALA A 14 -6.01 -50.99 7.42
CA ALA A 14 -7.18 -50.12 7.28
C ALA A 14 -6.76 -48.75 6.78
N LYS A 15 -7.06 -48.44 5.53
CA LYS A 15 -6.97 -47.07 4.96
C LYS A 15 -8.02 -46.20 5.64
N ARG A 16 -7.62 -45.40 6.61
CA ARG A 16 -8.43 -44.27 7.10
C ARG A 16 -8.45 -43.20 6.01
N ARG A 17 -9.59 -43.06 5.35
CA ARG A 17 -9.92 -41.93 4.48
C ARG A 17 -10.17 -40.73 5.37
N LEU A 18 -9.34 -39.68 5.26
CA LEU A 18 -9.63 -38.34 5.76
C LEU A 18 -10.69 -37.70 4.84
N PRO A 19 -11.72 -37.04 5.39
CA PRO A 19 -12.70 -36.34 4.57
C PRO A 19 -12.08 -35.09 3.91
N ALA A 20 -12.35 -34.93 2.63
CA ALA A 20 -12.06 -33.71 1.89
C ALA A 20 -12.87 -32.57 2.50
N VAL A 21 -12.19 -31.60 3.11
CA VAL A 21 -12.82 -30.38 3.58
C VAL A 21 -13.00 -29.48 2.36
N ALA A 22 -14.25 -29.43 1.87
CA ALA A 22 -14.66 -28.44 0.87
C ALA A 22 -14.62 -27.04 1.50
N TRP A 23 -13.79 -26.17 0.97
CA TRP A 23 -13.71 -24.77 1.34
C TRP A 23 -14.81 -24.00 0.60
N SER A 24 -15.98 -23.91 1.24
CA SER A 24 -17.04 -22.98 0.81
C SER A 24 -16.82 -21.64 1.50
N CYS A 25 -16.41 -20.64 0.73
CA CYS A 25 -16.33 -19.25 1.17
C CYS A 25 -17.70 -18.60 0.92
N ALA A 26 -18.62 -18.69 1.90
CA ALA A 26 -19.89 -17.97 1.85
C ALA A 26 -19.68 -16.54 2.34
N MET A 27 -19.70 -15.58 1.42
CA MET A 27 -19.95 -14.17 1.73
C MET A 27 -21.45 -13.92 1.63
N ALA A 28 -22.06 -13.56 2.75
CA ALA A 28 -23.44 -13.11 2.80
C ALA A 28 -23.53 -11.69 2.18
N THR A 29 -24.15 -11.60 1.01
CA THR A 29 -24.59 -10.35 0.41
C THR A 29 -25.90 -9.92 1.08
N VAL A 30 -25.89 -8.79 1.78
CA VAL A 30 -27.12 -8.10 2.20
C VAL A 30 -27.53 -7.19 1.05
N LEU A 31 -28.51 -7.66 0.26
CA LEU A 31 -29.26 -6.83 -0.69
C LEU A 31 -30.29 -6.01 0.10
N ALA A 32 -30.10 -4.70 0.16
CA ALA A 32 -31.16 -3.77 0.58
C ALA A 32 -31.95 -3.37 -0.67
N LEU A 33 -33.14 -3.93 -0.84
CA LEU A 33 -34.14 -3.47 -1.80
C LEU A 33 -34.75 -2.15 -1.31
N ALA A 34 -34.45 -1.07 -2.03
CA ALA A 34 -35.19 0.19 -1.88
C ALA A 34 -36.36 0.19 -2.85
N THR A 35 -37.56 0.11 -2.31
CA THR A 35 -38.82 0.29 -3.04
C THR A 35 -39.02 1.78 -3.35
N VAL A 36 -39.14 2.11 -4.62
CA VAL A 36 -39.52 3.43 -5.11
C VAL A 36 -41.06 3.48 -5.21
N ALA A 37 -41.68 4.44 -4.53
CA ALA A 37 -43.08 4.82 -4.73
C ALA A 37 -43.15 6.11 -5.57
N PRO A 38 -44.08 6.23 -6.49
CA PRO A 38 -44.21 7.42 -7.32
C PRO A 38 -45.07 8.49 -6.64
N VAL A 39 -44.66 9.76 -6.75
CA VAL A 39 -45.48 10.92 -6.37
C VAL A 39 -45.98 11.59 -7.64
N ALA A 40 -47.29 11.79 -7.64
CA ALA A 40 -48.07 12.39 -8.70
C ALA A 40 -47.86 13.90 -8.82
N ALA A 41 -48.04 14.37 -10.07
CA ALA A 41 -48.07 15.78 -10.46
C ALA A 41 -49.32 16.50 -9.95
N GLY A 42 -49.16 17.76 -9.58
CA GLY A 42 -50.26 18.70 -9.38
C GLY A 42 -49.87 20.07 -9.90
N ASN A 43 -50.61 20.52 -10.90
CA ASN A 43 -50.56 21.84 -11.54
C ASN A 43 -51.21 22.93 -10.66
N GLY A 44 -50.82 24.18 -10.89
CA GLY A 44 -51.62 25.33 -10.45
C GLY A 44 -50.88 26.66 -10.57
N ASP A 45 -51.27 27.38 -11.57
CA ASP A 45 -51.08 28.78 -11.99
C ASP A 45 -51.21 29.82 -10.84
N GLU A 46 -50.65 30.97 -10.94
CA GLU A 46 -50.92 32.20 -11.63
C GLU A 46 -50.22 33.43 -11.00
N ALA A 47 -49.93 34.35 -11.85
CA ALA A 47 -49.37 35.67 -11.83
C ALA A 47 -49.93 36.68 -10.78
N THR A 48 -49.18 37.69 -10.42
CA THR A 48 -49.29 39.10 -10.81
C THR A 48 -48.39 40.04 -10.00
N SER A 49 -47.58 40.80 -10.70
CA SER A 49 -47.39 42.26 -10.82
C SER A 49 -47.48 43.19 -9.59
N ARG A 50 -46.43 43.96 -9.32
CA ARG A 50 -46.25 45.41 -9.41
C ARG A 50 -45.12 45.94 -8.51
N VAL A 51 -44.14 46.53 -9.14
CA VAL A 51 -43.69 47.96 -9.23
C VAL A 51 -43.77 48.77 -7.94
N GLY A 52 -42.61 49.34 -7.54
CA GLY A 52 -42.59 50.55 -6.73
C GLY A 52 -41.27 50.83 -6.00
N ASN A 53 -40.42 51.63 -6.64
CA ASN A 53 -39.58 52.74 -6.16
C ASN A 53 -38.57 52.67 -4.99
N MET A 54 -37.35 52.89 -5.38
CA MET A 54 -36.35 53.95 -5.06
C MET A 54 -35.98 54.29 -3.61
N ALA A 55 -34.64 54.24 -3.48
CA ALA A 55 -33.73 55.13 -2.68
C ALA A 55 -33.63 54.86 -1.18
N ASP A 56 -32.49 54.46 -0.65
CA ASP A 56 -31.41 55.34 -0.21
C ASP A 56 -30.28 54.56 0.50
N ALA A 57 -29.13 55.15 0.35
CA ALA A 57 -28.01 55.17 1.29
C ALA A 57 -27.22 53.88 1.57
N ALA A 58 -26.04 53.90 0.99
CA ALA A 58 -24.86 53.11 1.36
C ALA A 58 -24.51 53.20 2.84
N THR A 59 -24.48 52.03 3.51
CA THR A 59 -23.60 51.78 4.62
C THR A 59 -22.86 50.47 4.36
N SER A 60 -21.57 50.60 4.10
CA SER A 60 -20.62 49.49 3.96
C SER A 60 -20.48 48.74 5.30
N ALA A 61 -21.37 47.79 5.54
CA ALA A 61 -21.20 46.82 6.58
C ALA A 61 -20.32 45.68 6.02
N SER A 62 -19.08 45.63 6.51
CA SER A 62 -18.18 44.48 6.38
C SER A 62 -18.93 43.21 6.82
N SER A 63 -19.49 42.48 5.87
CA SER A 63 -20.15 41.20 6.15
C SER A 63 -19.12 40.16 6.55
N ALA A 64 -19.09 39.82 7.82
CA ALA A 64 -18.40 38.61 8.28
C ALA A 64 -18.87 37.41 7.43
N PRO A 65 -17.97 36.52 7.00
CA PRO A 65 -18.34 35.39 6.15
C PRO A 65 -19.38 34.52 6.87
N THR A 66 -20.60 34.53 6.38
CA THR A 66 -21.70 33.69 6.86
C THR A 66 -21.32 32.22 6.71
N ALA A 67 -21.59 31.41 7.75
CA ALA A 67 -21.43 29.96 7.68
C ALA A 67 -22.22 29.42 6.47
N PRO A 68 -21.66 28.52 5.64
CA PRO A 68 -22.37 27.96 4.49
C PRO A 68 -23.68 27.33 4.94
N SER A 69 -24.76 27.63 4.24
CA SER A 69 -26.08 27.07 4.49
C SER A 69 -26.05 25.53 4.27
N SER A 70 -27.04 24.80 4.79
CA SER A 70 -27.18 23.35 4.58
C SER A 70 -27.21 22.99 3.08
N ALA A 71 -27.82 23.83 2.25
CA ALA A 71 -27.84 23.69 0.79
C ALA A 71 -26.43 23.74 0.16
N ASN A 72 -25.53 24.55 0.69
CA ASN A 72 -24.15 24.62 0.23
C ASN A 72 -23.36 23.34 0.62
N VAL A 73 -23.55 22.78 1.81
CA VAL A 73 -22.90 21.51 2.21
C VAL A 73 -23.36 20.36 1.31
N ALA A 74 -24.65 20.21 1.05
CA ALA A 74 -25.17 19.18 0.15
C ALA A 74 -24.59 19.30 -1.28
N SER A 75 -24.44 20.52 -1.80
CA SER A 75 -23.79 20.77 -3.09
C SER A 75 -22.33 20.34 -3.12
N ILE A 76 -21.56 20.65 -2.08
CA ILE A 76 -20.16 20.23 -1.94
C ILE A 76 -20.05 18.69 -1.90
N CYS A 77 -20.92 18.03 -1.14
CA CYS A 77 -20.86 16.59 -0.88
C CYS A 77 -21.36 15.72 -2.04
N ARG A 78 -22.22 16.23 -2.91
CA ARG A 78 -22.81 15.47 -4.03
C ARG A 78 -21.78 14.82 -4.96
N SER A 79 -20.60 15.41 -5.10
CA SER A 79 -19.52 14.91 -5.96
C SER A 79 -18.52 14.00 -5.25
N THR A 80 -18.76 13.64 -3.99
CA THR A 80 -17.90 12.69 -3.26
C THR A 80 -18.46 11.27 -3.34
N PRO A 81 -17.62 10.23 -3.21
CA PRO A 81 -18.09 8.83 -3.23
C PRO A 81 -19.11 8.50 -2.13
N TYR A 82 -19.09 9.26 -1.02
CA TYR A 82 -19.97 9.05 0.14
C TYR A 82 -20.64 10.36 0.59
N PRO A 83 -21.70 10.84 -0.12
CA PRO A 83 -22.34 12.13 0.20
C PRO A 83 -22.82 12.27 1.65
N SER A 84 -23.48 11.26 2.20
CA SER A 84 -23.98 11.27 3.58
C SER A 84 -22.86 11.33 4.62
N ALA A 85 -21.73 10.63 4.39
CA ALA A 85 -20.54 10.72 5.25
C ALA A 85 -19.90 12.11 5.17
N CYS A 86 -19.87 12.71 3.98
CA CYS A 86 -19.41 14.08 3.77
C CYS A 86 -20.25 15.09 4.53
N GLU A 87 -21.58 15.02 4.42
CA GLU A 87 -22.50 15.90 5.15
C GLU A 87 -22.32 15.74 6.67
N THR A 88 -22.26 14.51 7.16
CA THR A 88 -21.98 14.20 8.57
C THR A 88 -20.68 14.86 9.04
N ALA A 89 -19.61 14.73 8.27
CA ALA A 89 -18.30 15.32 8.61
C ALA A 89 -18.37 16.86 8.64
N LEU A 90 -18.98 17.47 7.62
CA LEU A 90 -19.01 18.93 7.47
C LEU A 90 -20.03 19.62 8.40
N THR A 91 -21.06 18.93 8.89
CA THR A 91 -22.04 19.51 9.85
C THR A 91 -21.68 19.28 11.30
N SER A 92 -20.67 18.46 11.59
CA SER A 92 -20.26 18.13 12.96
C SER A 92 -19.77 19.33 13.76
N SER A 93 -19.83 19.20 15.10
CA SER A 93 -19.29 20.20 16.03
C SER A 93 -17.77 20.30 15.94
N GLU A 94 -17.09 19.17 15.72
CA GLU A 94 -15.62 19.08 15.58
C GLU A 94 -15.11 19.85 14.35
N ALA A 95 -15.92 19.97 13.32
CA ALA A 95 -15.57 20.64 12.07
C ALA A 95 -15.92 22.13 12.01
N ARG A 96 -16.74 22.64 12.96
CA ARG A 96 -17.32 24.01 12.86
C ARG A 96 -16.31 25.13 12.71
N SER A 97 -15.21 25.09 13.44
CA SER A 97 -14.18 26.15 13.38
C SER A 97 -13.39 26.12 12.07
N ALA A 98 -13.13 24.94 11.51
CA ALA A 98 -12.40 24.75 10.26
C ALA A 98 -13.31 24.96 9.02
N ARG A 99 -14.58 24.55 9.09
CA ARG A 99 -15.55 24.59 7.98
C ARG A 99 -15.74 25.98 7.37
N ARG A 100 -15.70 27.04 8.18
CA ARG A 100 -15.90 28.42 7.72
C ARG A 100 -14.84 28.85 6.70
N ARG A 101 -13.68 28.18 6.68
CA ARG A 101 -12.52 28.57 5.85
C ARG A 101 -12.21 27.50 4.79
N ASP A 102 -12.32 26.22 5.11
CA ASP A 102 -11.89 25.14 4.24
C ASP A 102 -12.64 23.81 4.53
N PRO A 103 -13.54 23.35 3.63
CA PRO A 103 -14.22 22.06 3.76
C PRO A 103 -13.27 20.85 3.84
N PHE A 104 -12.14 20.89 3.14
CA PHE A 104 -11.12 19.84 3.21
C PHE A 104 -10.52 19.73 4.62
N ALA A 105 -10.05 20.85 5.18
CA ALA A 105 -9.50 20.85 6.54
C ALA A 105 -10.51 20.39 7.59
N ALA A 106 -11.80 20.73 7.42
CA ALA A 106 -12.88 20.29 8.28
C ALA A 106 -13.09 18.76 8.21
N SER A 107 -13.12 18.18 7.00
CA SER A 107 -13.27 16.73 6.81
C SER A 107 -12.10 15.94 7.38
N VAL A 108 -10.86 16.42 7.19
CA VAL A 108 -9.67 15.81 7.79
C VAL A 108 -9.72 15.87 9.32
N GLN A 109 -10.13 17.01 9.90
CA GLN A 109 -10.25 17.16 11.37
C GLN A 109 -11.25 16.15 11.95
N PHE A 110 -12.40 15.98 11.29
CA PHE A 110 -13.40 15.01 11.68
C PHE A 110 -12.87 13.57 11.58
N ALA A 111 -12.22 13.20 10.45
CA ALA A 111 -11.61 11.90 10.29
C ALA A 111 -10.56 11.61 11.37
N MET A 112 -9.75 12.60 11.76
CA MET A 112 -8.78 12.45 12.86
C MET A 112 -9.44 12.17 14.21
N ALA A 113 -10.57 12.82 14.52
CA ALA A 113 -11.32 12.54 15.74
C ALA A 113 -11.86 11.10 15.77
N ARG A 114 -12.40 10.63 14.63
CA ARG A 114 -12.89 9.23 14.49
C ARG A 114 -11.75 8.22 14.56
N ALA A 115 -10.62 8.48 13.90
CA ALA A 115 -9.43 7.63 13.99
C ALA A 115 -8.90 7.49 15.42
N THR A 116 -8.92 8.59 16.19
CA THR A 116 -8.52 8.57 17.59
C THR A 116 -9.42 7.67 18.44
N LYS A 117 -10.74 7.71 18.25
CA LYS A 117 -11.69 6.83 18.94
C LYS A 117 -11.47 5.35 18.57
N ALA A 118 -11.38 5.05 17.26
CA ALA A 118 -11.15 3.69 16.78
C ALA A 118 -9.83 3.12 17.32
N ARG A 119 -8.75 3.92 17.32
CA ARG A 119 -7.44 3.54 17.88
C ARG A 119 -7.52 3.19 19.37
N SER A 120 -8.17 4.04 20.17
CA SER A 120 -8.31 3.80 21.61
C SER A 120 -9.07 2.50 21.87
N LEU A 121 -10.15 2.24 21.13
CA LEU A 121 -10.89 1.00 21.23
C LEU A 121 -10.03 -0.23 20.84
N ALA A 122 -9.30 -0.17 19.72
CA ALA A 122 -8.44 -1.26 19.28
C ALA A 122 -7.32 -1.57 20.29
N ARG A 123 -6.70 -0.53 20.88
CA ARG A 123 -5.66 -0.68 21.91
C ARG A 123 -6.20 -1.32 23.19
N ASN A 124 -7.35 -0.87 23.69
CA ASN A 124 -7.96 -1.42 24.90
C ASN A 124 -8.31 -2.90 24.71
N LEU A 125 -8.88 -3.27 23.55
CA LEU A 125 -9.22 -4.65 23.24
C LEU A 125 -7.98 -5.53 23.01
N SER A 126 -6.92 -4.97 22.40
CA SER A 126 -5.64 -5.66 22.26
C SER A 126 -4.99 -5.96 23.62
N ALA A 127 -5.02 -5.02 24.55
CA ALA A 127 -4.47 -5.20 25.89
C ALA A 127 -5.24 -6.24 26.72
N ALA A 128 -6.57 -6.35 26.50
CA ALA A 128 -7.43 -7.33 27.18
C ALA A 128 -7.31 -8.77 26.61
N SER A 129 -6.61 -8.94 25.49
CA SER A 129 -6.46 -10.24 24.81
C SER A 129 -5.14 -10.93 25.18
N ALA A 130 -5.11 -12.28 25.15
CA ALA A 130 -3.89 -13.04 25.41
C ALA A 130 -2.75 -12.63 24.45
N PRO A 131 -1.52 -12.36 24.92
CA PRO A 131 -0.47 -11.69 24.15
C PRO A 131 -0.05 -12.35 22.83
N ARG A 132 -0.25 -13.66 22.68
CA ARG A 132 0.17 -14.45 21.49
C ARG A 132 -1.00 -15.00 20.68
N SER A 133 -2.22 -14.54 20.90
CA SER A 133 -3.37 -15.01 20.11
C SER A 133 -3.48 -14.23 18.79
N VAL A 134 -3.91 -14.89 17.70
CA VAL A 134 -4.16 -14.26 16.39
C VAL A 134 -5.23 -13.15 16.48
N PRO A 135 -6.29 -13.28 17.29
CA PRO A 135 -7.22 -12.18 17.54
C PRO A 135 -6.55 -10.93 18.11
N ALA A 136 -5.60 -11.10 19.02
CA ALA A 136 -4.81 -9.99 19.55
C ALA A 136 -3.86 -9.40 18.47
N SER A 137 -3.37 -10.21 17.54
CA SER A 137 -2.56 -9.75 16.40
C SER A 137 -3.34 -8.79 15.52
N GLY A 138 -4.53 -9.15 15.05
CA GLY A 138 -5.37 -8.27 14.23
C GLY A 138 -5.74 -6.95 14.91
N MET A 139 -5.96 -6.93 16.23
CA MET A 139 -6.20 -5.69 16.99
C MET A 139 -4.94 -4.83 17.11
N ARG A 140 -3.75 -5.45 17.26
CA ARG A 140 -2.46 -4.72 17.26
C ARG A 140 -2.18 -4.10 15.90
N ASP A 141 -2.39 -4.85 14.82
CA ASP A 141 -2.26 -4.34 13.45
C ASP A 141 -3.17 -3.11 13.26
N CYS A 142 -4.44 -3.19 13.67
CA CYS A 142 -5.38 -2.07 13.61
C CYS A 142 -4.91 -0.86 14.43
N ALA A 143 -4.43 -1.07 15.64
CA ALA A 143 -3.96 0.02 16.49
C ALA A 143 -2.75 0.74 15.87
N GLU A 144 -1.80 -0.01 15.31
CA GLU A 144 -0.65 0.52 14.59
C GLU A 144 -1.07 1.27 13.32
N LEU A 145 -1.89 0.66 12.47
CA LEU A 145 -2.38 1.27 11.23
C LEU A 145 -3.19 2.55 11.48
N LEU A 146 -3.93 2.63 12.59
CA LEU A 146 -4.64 3.84 13.01
C LEU A 146 -3.68 4.92 13.54
N ASP A 147 -2.58 4.56 14.19
CA ASP A 147 -1.52 5.51 14.53
C ASP A 147 -0.86 6.11 13.29
N ILE A 148 -0.55 5.27 12.31
CA ILE A 148 0.00 5.69 11.01
C ILE A 148 -1.00 6.60 10.29
N SER A 149 -2.28 6.23 10.24
CA SER A 149 -3.34 7.05 9.63
C SER A 149 -3.45 8.43 10.27
N LEU A 150 -3.36 8.52 11.60
CA LEU A 150 -3.36 9.80 12.31
C LEU A 150 -2.14 10.68 11.93
N ALA A 151 -0.97 10.08 11.75
CA ALA A 151 0.22 10.80 11.31
C ALA A 151 0.03 11.33 9.87
N GLN A 152 -0.48 10.50 8.96
CA GLN A 152 -0.74 10.85 7.56
C GLN A 152 -1.83 11.93 7.41
N LEU A 153 -2.93 11.83 8.16
CA LEU A 153 -3.98 12.85 8.19
C LEU A 153 -3.46 14.20 8.71
N ARG A 154 -2.59 14.19 9.73
CA ARG A 154 -1.93 15.43 10.20
C ARG A 154 -1.00 16.03 9.15
N ALA A 155 -0.22 15.19 8.46
CA ALA A 155 0.69 15.62 7.41
C ALA A 155 -0.08 16.22 6.23
N SER A 156 -1.15 15.56 5.75
CA SER A 156 -1.99 16.07 4.65
C SER A 156 -2.60 17.43 4.97
N ARG A 157 -3.10 17.63 6.20
CA ARG A 157 -3.67 18.91 6.63
C ARG A 157 -2.64 20.05 6.72
N ARG A 158 -1.41 19.74 7.16
CA ARG A 158 -0.37 20.75 7.36
C ARG A 158 0.35 21.17 6.09
N ARG A 159 0.43 20.27 5.11
CA ARG A 159 1.28 20.44 3.91
C ARG A 159 0.49 20.48 2.60
N CYS A 160 -0.85 20.51 2.64
CA CYS A 160 -1.67 20.44 1.43
C CYS A 160 -1.39 21.56 0.41
N SER A 161 -1.00 22.75 0.85
CA SER A 161 -0.64 23.87 -0.02
C SER A 161 0.80 23.79 -0.55
N ALA A 162 1.73 23.22 0.24
CA ALA A 162 3.14 23.13 -0.13
C ALA A 162 3.48 21.83 -0.91
N ASP A 163 2.74 20.74 -0.65
CA ASP A 163 2.91 19.42 -1.29
C ASP A 163 1.51 18.78 -1.51
N ALA A 164 0.80 19.29 -2.50
CA ALA A 164 -0.55 18.81 -2.82
C ALA A 164 -0.56 17.33 -3.25
N ALA A 165 0.46 16.92 -3.99
CA ALA A 165 0.59 15.53 -4.44
C ALA A 165 0.97 14.58 -3.28
N GLY A 166 1.82 15.03 -2.36
CA GLY A 166 2.09 14.33 -1.11
C GLY A 166 0.83 14.19 -0.25
N ALA A 167 0.00 15.24 -0.17
CA ALA A 167 -1.27 15.18 0.56
C ALA A 167 -2.22 14.13 -0.04
N THR A 168 -2.33 14.03 -1.37
CA THR A 168 -3.08 12.95 -2.05
C THR A 168 -2.53 11.57 -1.66
N THR A 169 -1.22 11.40 -1.66
CA THR A 169 -0.54 10.14 -1.31
C THR A 169 -0.82 9.75 0.14
N TRP A 170 -0.69 10.68 1.11
CA TRP A 170 -0.92 10.38 2.53
C TRP A 170 -2.38 10.09 2.85
N LEU A 171 -3.34 10.75 2.18
CA LEU A 171 -4.77 10.43 2.30
C LEU A 171 -5.09 9.05 1.69
N SER A 172 -4.49 8.74 0.53
CA SER A 172 -4.60 7.42 -0.10
C SER A 172 -4.06 6.31 0.81
N ALA A 173 -2.91 6.55 1.45
CA ALA A 173 -2.31 5.61 2.39
C ALA A 173 -3.14 5.47 3.69
N ALA A 174 -3.66 6.57 4.23
CA ALA A 174 -4.56 6.52 5.38
C ALA A 174 -5.83 5.69 5.07
N LEU A 175 -6.36 5.77 3.84
CA LEU A 175 -7.49 4.95 3.41
C LEU A 175 -7.09 3.48 3.28
N THR A 176 -5.92 3.17 2.73
CA THR A 176 -5.36 1.80 2.64
C THR A 176 -5.24 1.16 4.02
N ASN A 177 -4.76 1.90 5.02
CA ASN A 177 -4.63 1.40 6.39
C ASN A 177 -5.97 0.90 6.96
N GLN A 178 -7.11 1.53 6.59
CA GLN A 178 -8.43 1.08 7.04
C GLN A 178 -8.79 -0.28 6.41
N GLY A 179 -8.48 -0.47 5.13
CA GLY A 179 -8.65 -1.74 4.45
C GLY A 179 -7.84 -2.85 5.12
N THR A 180 -6.54 -2.63 5.33
CA THR A 180 -5.64 -3.59 5.96
C THR A 180 -6.06 -3.93 7.40
N CYS A 181 -6.48 -2.94 8.20
CA CYS A 181 -7.03 -3.18 9.53
C CYS A 181 -8.28 -4.09 9.47
N ASN A 182 -9.21 -3.83 8.56
CA ASN A 182 -10.39 -4.66 8.38
C ASN A 182 -10.04 -6.08 7.94
N ASP A 183 -9.07 -6.24 7.04
CA ASP A 183 -8.61 -7.54 6.55
C ASP A 183 -7.88 -8.34 7.66
N SER A 184 -7.05 -7.70 8.48
CA SER A 184 -6.41 -8.30 9.66
C SER A 184 -7.43 -8.80 10.69
N LEU A 185 -8.51 -8.04 10.94
CA LEU A 185 -9.61 -8.44 11.82
C LEU A 185 -10.45 -9.59 11.23
N ALA A 186 -10.61 -9.63 9.90
CA ALA A 186 -11.33 -10.70 9.21
C ALA A 186 -10.52 -12.01 9.19
N ALA A 187 -9.20 -11.95 8.98
CA ALA A 187 -8.32 -13.11 9.03
C ALA A 187 -8.35 -13.79 10.41
N ALA A 188 -8.31 -12.99 11.47
CA ALA A 188 -8.43 -13.47 12.85
C ALA A 188 -9.76 -14.21 13.11
N ALA A 189 -10.85 -13.85 12.40
CA ALA A 189 -12.13 -14.53 12.52
C ALA A 189 -12.16 -15.91 11.85
N ARG A 190 -11.47 -16.04 10.69
CA ARG A 190 -11.43 -17.32 9.95
C ARG A 190 -10.56 -18.37 10.63
N ALA A 191 -9.45 -17.96 11.23
CA ALA A 191 -8.51 -18.86 11.88
C ALA A 191 -9.04 -19.50 13.18
N PHE A 192 -10.03 -18.91 13.85
CA PHE A 192 -10.49 -19.29 15.19
C PHE A 192 -12.02 -19.25 15.33
N ALA A 193 -12.76 -19.91 14.41
CA ALA A 193 -14.19 -20.15 14.62
C ALA A 193 -14.41 -21.07 15.86
N PRO A 194 -15.42 -20.84 16.72
CA PRO A 194 -16.47 -19.81 16.76
C PRO A 194 -16.43 -18.88 17.97
N ARG A 195 -15.28 -18.63 18.59
CA ARG A 195 -15.24 -17.70 19.73
C ARG A 195 -15.20 -16.25 19.20
N ALA A 196 -16.34 -15.57 19.30
CA ALA A 196 -16.42 -14.13 19.00
C ALA A 196 -15.36 -13.39 19.82
N VAL A 197 -14.46 -12.66 19.14
CA VAL A 197 -13.53 -11.75 19.82
C VAL A 197 -14.37 -10.56 20.29
N PRO A 198 -14.55 -10.35 21.61
CA PRO A 198 -15.37 -9.25 22.11
C PRO A 198 -14.88 -7.92 21.51
N GLY A 199 -15.80 -7.09 21.02
CA GLY A 199 -15.51 -5.78 20.50
C GLY A 199 -14.92 -5.72 19.07
N ARG A 200 -14.58 -6.85 18.44
CA ARG A 200 -14.04 -6.88 17.06
C ARG A 200 -14.96 -6.18 16.07
N ASP A 201 -16.25 -6.50 16.10
CA ASP A 201 -17.22 -5.93 15.17
C ASP A 201 -17.45 -4.44 15.44
N ALA A 202 -17.29 -3.97 16.66
CA ALA A 202 -17.31 -2.55 16.98
C ALA A 202 -16.12 -1.81 16.35
N VAL A 203 -14.89 -2.38 16.40
CA VAL A 203 -13.72 -1.81 15.72
C VAL A 203 -13.95 -1.82 14.20
N ARG A 204 -14.41 -2.93 13.63
CA ARG A 204 -14.70 -3.03 12.19
C ARG A 204 -15.70 -1.98 11.71
N LYS A 205 -16.80 -1.76 12.44
CA LYS A 205 -17.80 -0.71 12.14
C LYS A 205 -17.17 0.68 12.17
N GLN A 206 -16.35 0.99 13.18
CA GLN A 206 -15.68 2.28 13.28
C GLN A 206 -14.66 2.51 12.16
N VAL A 207 -13.89 1.48 11.80
CA VAL A 207 -12.89 1.54 10.73
C VAL A 207 -13.57 1.67 9.36
N ALA A 208 -14.66 0.95 9.11
CA ALA A 208 -15.43 1.08 7.87
C ALA A 208 -16.04 2.50 7.71
N ALA A 209 -16.59 3.06 8.76
CA ALA A 209 -17.08 4.44 8.75
C ALA A 209 -15.93 5.45 8.56
N LEU A 210 -14.79 5.23 9.22
CA LEU A 210 -13.61 6.07 9.08
C LEU A 210 -13.08 6.07 7.63
N ALA A 211 -13.11 4.92 6.95
CA ALA A 211 -12.73 4.83 5.54
C ALA A 211 -13.57 5.77 4.66
N GLN A 212 -14.88 5.87 4.88
CA GLN A 212 -15.75 6.80 4.15
C GLN A 212 -15.40 8.27 4.41
N PHE A 213 -15.06 8.62 5.65
CA PHE A 213 -14.64 9.99 5.99
C PHE A 213 -13.29 10.36 5.37
N ILE A 214 -12.33 9.41 5.32
CA ILE A 214 -11.04 9.63 4.67
C ILE A 214 -11.23 9.73 3.15
N SER A 215 -12.05 8.88 2.54
CA SER A 215 -12.42 8.96 1.11
C SER A 215 -13.05 10.31 0.76
N THR A 216 -13.94 10.82 1.62
CA THR A 216 -14.52 12.17 1.49
C THR A 216 -13.42 13.25 1.49
N ALA A 217 -12.50 13.20 2.45
CA ALA A 217 -11.39 14.17 2.53
C ALA A 217 -10.50 14.10 1.28
N LEU A 218 -10.21 12.89 0.79
CA LEU A 218 -9.44 12.65 -0.42
C LEU A 218 -10.14 13.24 -1.66
N ALA A 219 -11.44 12.99 -1.82
CA ALA A 219 -12.23 13.52 -2.94
C ALA A 219 -12.26 15.07 -2.95
N LEU A 220 -12.46 15.69 -1.78
CA LEU A 220 -12.44 17.15 -1.65
C LEU A 220 -11.06 17.71 -1.98
N HIS A 221 -9.98 17.06 -1.54
CA HIS A 221 -8.61 17.47 -1.85
C HIS A 221 -8.33 17.38 -3.37
N VAL A 222 -8.62 16.26 -4.00
CA VAL A 222 -8.40 16.05 -5.45
C VAL A 222 -9.18 17.06 -6.28
N LYS A 223 -10.42 17.40 -5.89
CA LYS A 223 -11.22 18.43 -6.54
C LYS A 223 -10.55 19.82 -6.46
N ASN A 224 -10.04 20.18 -5.28
CA ASN A 224 -9.35 21.45 -5.07
C ASN A 224 -8.07 21.53 -5.94
N VAL A 225 -7.26 20.45 -5.99
CA VAL A 225 -6.03 20.42 -6.80
C VAL A 225 -6.33 20.55 -8.28
N LYS A 226 -7.34 19.84 -8.81
CA LYS A 226 -7.76 19.95 -10.21
C LYS A 226 -8.28 21.34 -10.54
N GLY A 227 -9.00 21.99 -9.64
CA GLY A 227 -9.49 23.36 -9.81
C GLY A 227 -8.34 24.37 -9.92
N VAL A 228 -7.29 24.22 -9.12
CA VAL A 228 -6.10 25.09 -9.16
C VAL A 228 -5.28 24.83 -10.44
N ALA A 229 -5.07 23.57 -10.83
CA ALA A 229 -4.32 23.22 -12.05
C ALA A 229 -5.01 23.74 -13.33
N ALA A 230 -6.32 23.81 -13.36
CA ALA A 230 -7.08 24.40 -14.47
C ALA A 230 -6.93 25.93 -14.56
N ALA A 231 -6.61 26.59 -13.44
CA ALA A 231 -6.44 28.04 -13.35
C ALA A 231 -5.00 28.52 -13.59
N THR A 232 -4.01 27.62 -13.47
CA THR A 232 -2.58 27.95 -13.64
C THR A 232 -1.96 27.05 -14.70
N SER A 233 -1.69 27.60 -15.88
CA SER A 233 -0.84 26.93 -16.88
C SER A 233 0.62 26.99 -16.41
N PRO A 234 1.33 25.88 -16.20
CA PRO A 234 2.70 25.94 -15.71
C PRO A 234 3.66 26.17 -16.86
N ASN A 235 4.23 27.35 -16.90
CA ASN A 235 5.48 27.60 -17.58
C ASN A 235 6.59 27.33 -16.55
N ASN A 236 7.12 26.11 -16.48
CA ASN A 236 8.25 25.82 -15.61
C ASN A 236 9.37 25.13 -16.39
N LYS A 237 10.31 25.94 -16.84
CA LYS A 237 11.66 25.54 -17.23
C LYS A 237 12.50 25.59 -15.95
N GLY A 238 13.08 24.48 -15.54
CA GLY A 238 14.02 24.51 -14.42
C GLY A 238 14.45 23.11 -13.99
N THR A 239 15.51 22.63 -14.59
CA THR A 239 16.31 21.52 -14.10
C THR A 239 17.30 22.06 -13.07
N GLU A 240 16.90 22.19 -11.83
CA GLU A 240 17.84 22.35 -10.72
C GLU A 240 17.58 21.27 -9.69
N PHE A 241 18.66 20.56 -9.30
CA PHE A 241 18.61 19.56 -8.23
C PHE A 241 18.17 20.23 -6.93
N PRO A 242 17.29 19.58 -6.15
CA PRO A 242 16.86 20.12 -4.86
C PRO A 242 18.06 20.32 -3.92
N ALA A 243 18.23 21.54 -3.41
CA ALA A 243 19.34 21.97 -2.54
C ALA A 243 19.45 21.23 -1.20
N TRP A 244 18.57 20.26 -0.92
CA TRP A 244 18.55 19.49 0.33
C TRP A 244 19.33 18.16 0.27
N LEU A 245 19.90 17.82 -0.90
CA LEU A 245 20.71 16.62 -1.05
C LEU A 245 22.16 16.87 -0.65
N SER A 246 22.66 16.13 0.35
CA SER A 246 24.09 16.16 0.65
C SER A 246 24.88 15.36 -0.40
N GLU A 247 26.05 15.85 -0.82
CA GLU A 247 26.98 15.09 -1.67
C GLU A 247 27.36 13.74 -1.08
N HIS A 248 27.26 13.62 0.24
CA HIS A 248 27.50 12.42 0.99
C HIS A 248 26.52 11.28 0.65
N ASP A 249 25.22 11.58 0.56
CA ASP A 249 24.18 10.60 0.23
C ASP A 249 24.32 10.10 -1.22
N ARG A 250 24.79 10.95 -2.13
CA ARG A 250 25.07 10.58 -3.53
C ARG A 250 26.23 9.58 -3.63
N ARG A 251 27.34 9.84 -2.96
CA ARG A 251 28.51 8.96 -2.97
C ARG A 251 28.24 7.58 -2.40
N LEU A 252 27.35 7.47 -1.41
CA LEU A 252 26.96 6.20 -0.77
C LEU A 252 26.32 5.19 -1.75
N LEU A 253 25.66 5.68 -2.78
CA LEU A 253 24.89 4.85 -3.70
C LEU A 253 25.61 4.60 -5.02
N GLU A 254 26.51 5.50 -5.40
CA GLU A 254 27.36 5.35 -6.60
C GLU A 254 28.54 4.40 -6.39
N SER A 255 28.95 4.17 -5.13
CA SER A 255 30.11 3.31 -4.83
C SER A 255 29.77 1.82 -4.93
N PRO A 256 30.66 0.97 -5.50
CA PRO A 256 30.61 -0.47 -5.35
C PRO A 256 30.52 -0.86 -3.87
N ALA A 257 29.90 -2.02 -3.56
CA ALA A 257 29.71 -2.46 -2.18
C ALA A 257 31.02 -2.55 -1.35
N THR A 258 32.18 -2.63 -2.01
CA THR A 258 33.51 -2.68 -1.42
C THR A 258 34.06 -1.32 -0.97
N ASP A 259 33.59 -0.21 -1.56
CA ASP A 259 34.13 1.14 -1.28
C ASP A 259 33.26 1.96 -0.32
N ALA A 260 32.10 1.46 0.09
CA ALA A 260 31.24 2.09 1.07
C ALA A 260 31.76 1.90 2.52
N ILE A 261 33.05 2.18 2.75
CA ILE A 261 33.56 2.66 4.06
C ILE A 261 33.12 4.13 4.23
N VAL A 262 31.95 4.45 3.75
CA VAL A 262 31.27 5.67 4.17
C VAL A 262 30.78 5.42 5.58
N ALA A 263 31.07 6.31 6.50
CA ALA A 263 30.80 6.22 7.91
C ALA A 263 29.37 5.73 8.19
N ALA A 264 29.21 4.40 8.29
CA ALA A 264 27.95 3.80 8.70
C ALA A 264 27.71 4.19 10.16
N ASP A 265 26.48 4.58 10.49
CA ASP A 265 26.10 4.89 11.88
C ASP A 265 26.11 3.63 12.77
N ALA A 266 25.93 2.45 12.16
CA ALA A 266 26.06 1.16 12.80
C ALA A 266 26.52 0.08 11.79
N VAL A 267 27.23 -0.92 12.29
CA VAL A 267 27.63 -2.11 11.53
C VAL A 267 27.07 -3.34 12.23
N VAL A 268 26.29 -4.15 11.50
CA VAL A 268 25.76 -5.42 12.01
C VAL A 268 26.60 -6.57 11.48
N ALA A 269 27.10 -7.43 12.36
CA ALA A 269 27.88 -8.60 12.01
C ALA A 269 27.67 -9.74 13.02
N LEU A 270 27.38 -10.95 12.52
CA LEU A 270 27.13 -12.13 13.36
C LEU A 270 28.40 -12.61 14.11
N ASP A 271 29.58 -12.41 13.51
CA ASP A 271 30.88 -12.77 14.06
C ASP A 271 31.35 -11.83 15.17
N GLY A 272 30.63 -10.75 15.46
CA GLY A 272 30.99 -9.75 16.48
C GLY A 272 31.96 -8.68 15.99
N SER A 273 32.36 -8.67 14.70
CA SER A 273 33.22 -7.64 14.11
C SER A 273 32.47 -6.32 13.80
N GLY A 274 31.18 -6.25 14.09
CA GLY A 274 30.36 -5.05 13.99
C GLY A 274 30.07 -4.39 15.33
N THR A 275 29.34 -3.28 15.31
CA THR A 275 28.85 -2.61 16.51
C THR A 275 27.66 -3.33 17.16
N HIS A 276 26.91 -4.11 16.35
CA HIS A 276 25.72 -4.85 16.76
C HIS A 276 25.72 -6.25 16.14
N ARG A 277 24.99 -7.18 16.75
CA ARG A 277 24.75 -8.53 16.21
C ARG A 277 23.34 -8.69 15.60
N SER A 278 22.40 -7.82 15.96
CA SER A 278 21.01 -7.79 15.47
C SER A 278 20.75 -6.52 14.67
N ILE A 279 19.99 -6.68 13.56
CA ILE A 279 19.57 -5.55 12.72
C ILE A 279 18.58 -4.67 13.49
N ASN A 280 17.66 -5.26 14.27
CA ASN A 280 16.70 -4.49 15.06
C ASN A 280 17.41 -3.66 16.17
N GLU A 281 18.44 -4.19 16.81
CA GLU A 281 19.24 -3.44 17.80
C GLU A 281 19.93 -2.24 17.14
N ALA A 282 20.54 -2.44 15.99
CA ALA A 282 21.16 -1.35 15.23
C ALA A 282 20.15 -0.27 14.83
N ILE A 283 18.97 -0.67 14.32
CA ILE A 283 17.88 0.27 13.98
C ILE A 283 17.45 1.07 15.21
N ALA A 284 17.25 0.41 16.36
CA ALA A 284 16.88 1.08 17.61
C ALA A 284 17.94 2.08 18.04
N ALA A 285 19.23 1.69 18.03
CA ALA A 285 20.35 2.54 18.44
C ALA A 285 20.47 3.80 17.58
N VAL A 286 20.49 3.65 16.24
CA VAL A 286 20.68 4.82 15.35
C VAL A 286 19.44 5.74 15.31
N THR A 287 18.26 5.23 15.66
CA THR A 287 17.04 6.05 15.71
C THR A 287 16.79 6.70 17.06
N ALA A 288 17.29 6.14 18.18
CA ALA A 288 17.24 6.75 19.51
C ALA A 288 18.13 8.00 19.60
N ALA A 289 19.36 7.96 19.08
CA ALA A 289 20.30 9.08 19.07
C ALA A 289 19.76 10.36 18.38
N GLY A 290 18.75 10.24 17.52
CA GLY A 290 18.10 11.39 16.87
C GLY A 290 17.06 12.13 17.73
N VAL A 291 16.62 11.53 18.84
CA VAL A 291 15.65 12.14 19.76
C VAL A 291 16.34 13.06 20.76
N GLU A 292 17.57 12.75 21.17
CA GLU A 292 18.32 13.54 22.15
C GLU A 292 18.79 14.88 21.60
N THR A 293 19.13 14.96 20.30
CA THR A 293 19.51 16.23 19.66
C THR A 293 18.35 17.21 19.45
N GLU A 294 17.09 16.74 19.47
CA GLU A 294 15.90 17.62 19.43
C GLU A 294 15.56 18.20 20.81
N ALA A 295 15.96 17.55 21.90
CA ALA A 295 15.74 18.01 23.28
C ALA A 295 16.71 19.12 23.69
N SER A 296 17.86 19.24 23.04
CA SER A 296 18.92 20.20 23.37
C SER A 296 18.85 21.53 22.59
N GLY A 297 17.65 22.02 22.24
CA GLY A 297 17.43 23.45 21.93
C GLY A 297 18.02 23.99 20.64
N GLY A 298 18.44 23.17 19.71
CA GLY A 298 18.85 23.59 18.37
C GLY A 298 17.64 24.01 17.53
N GLY A 299 17.53 25.31 17.21
CA GLY A 299 16.41 25.95 16.53
C GLY A 299 15.94 25.18 15.28
N ARG A 300 14.63 24.94 15.20
CA ARG A 300 13.97 24.38 14.03
C ARG A 300 14.09 25.33 12.84
N GLY A 301 15.14 25.20 12.05
CA GLY A 301 15.16 25.73 10.70
C GLY A 301 14.06 25.02 9.89
N ALA A 302 13.07 25.76 9.44
CA ALA A 302 12.05 25.27 8.52
C ALA A 302 12.74 24.76 7.24
N GLY A 303 12.89 23.44 7.08
CA GLY A 303 13.41 22.83 5.86
C GLY A 303 14.62 21.88 6.01
N GLY A 304 15.19 21.68 7.20
CA GLY A 304 16.30 20.75 7.41
C GLY A 304 15.85 19.30 7.18
N SER A 305 16.29 18.68 6.08
CA SER A 305 16.16 17.23 5.86
C SER A 305 16.88 16.51 7.01
N ARG A 306 16.15 15.64 7.73
CA ARG A 306 16.79 14.78 8.74
C ARG A 306 17.84 13.92 8.05
N ARG A 307 19.08 13.93 8.55
CA ARG A 307 20.20 13.11 8.05
C ARG A 307 19.76 11.64 7.92
N ARG A 308 20.16 11.00 6.82
CA ARG A 308 19.97 9.56 6.60
C ARG A 308 20.82 8.76 7.60
N ARG A 309 20.24 7.74 8.18
CA ARG A 309 20.89 6.81 9.11
C ARG A 309 21.28 5.56 8.36
N VAL A 310 22.56 5.31 8.23
CA VAL A 310 23.12 4.22 7.44
C VAL A 310 23.53 3.06 8.34
N ILE A 311 22.97 1.89 8.10
CA ILE A 311 23.30 0.64 8.78
C ILE A 311 23.91 -0.29 7.75
N ARG A 312 25.17 -0.66 7.91
CA ARG A 312 25.81 -1.70 7.13
C ARG A 312 25.51 -3.06 7.77
N VAL A 313 25.02 -4.00 6.98
CA VAL A 313 24.76 -5.37 7.42
C VAL A 313 25.72 -6.29 6.66
N LYS A 314 26.72 -6.85 7.36
CA LYS A 314 27.71 -7.73 6.77
C LYS A 314 27.09 -9.03 6.26
N ALA A 315 27.81 -9.73 5.39
CA ALA A 315 27.44 -11.05 4.92
C ALA A 315 27.11 -11.99 6.08
N GLY A 316 26.02 -12.74 5.93
CA GLY A 316 25.52 -13.66 6.96
C GLY A 316 24.02 -13.90 6.81
N ARG A 317 23.51 -14.90 7.54
CA ARG A 317 22.09 -15.24 7.57
C ARG A 317 21.47 -14.83 8.90
N TYR A 318 20.72 -13.75 8.88
CA TYR A 318 20.06 -13.13 10.03
C TYR A 318 18.64 -13.68 10.16
N LYS A 319 18.43 -14.57 11.13
CA LYS A 319 17.11 -15.17 11.43
C LYS A 319 16.35 -14.28 12.40
N GLU A 320 15.85 -13.14 11.91
CA GLU A 320 15.08 -12.20 12.72
C GLU A 320 13.94 -11.57 11.92
N SER A 321 12.86 -11.17 12.59
CA SER A 321 11.84 -10.33 12.00
C SER A 321 12.21 -8.88 12.17
N VAL A 322 12.60 -8.22 11.08
CA VAL A 322 13.07 -6.82 11.11
C VAL A 322 11.88 -5.87 10.98
N SER A 323 11.86 -4.81 11.79
CA SER A 323 10.80 -3.80 11.75
C SER A 323 11.37 -2.38 11.87
N ILE A 324 11.04 -1.54 10.89
CA ILE A 324 11.24 -0.09 10.92
C ILE A 324 9.86 0.54 11.07
N SER A 325 9.58 1.11 12.25
CA SER A 325 8.31 1.75 12.53
C SER A 325 8.13 3.06 11.74
N TYR A 326 6.90 3.53 11.59
CA TYR A 326 6.61 4.79 10.89
C TYR A 326 7.26 6.05 11.49
N ARG A 327 7.77 5.97 12.74
CA ARG A 327 8.51 7.04 13.41
C ARG A 327 10.00 7.03 13.11
N GLN A 328 10.52 5.93 12.60
CA GLN A 328 11.93 5.73 12.28
C GLN A 328 12.16 6.08 10.79
N GLU A 329 12.27 7.37 10.50
CA GLU A 329 12.42 7.90 9.15
C GLU A 329 13.88 7.89 8.67
N ASN A 330 14.08 7.86 7.35
CA ASN A 330 15.38 7.96 6.67
C ASN A 330 16.41 6.88 7.10
N VAL A 331 15.95 5.66 7.33
CA VAL A 331 16.83 4.52 7.61
C VAL A 331 17.25 3.87 6.30
N MET A 332 18.56 3.63 6.14
CA MET A 332 19.15 2.92 5.01
C MET A 332 19.89 1.68 5.50
N LEU A 333 19.53 0.52 4.92
CA LEU A 333 20.27 -0.72 5.14
C LEU A 333 21.09 -1.06 3.89
N VAL A 334 22.37 -1.32 4.07
CA VAL A 334 23.30 -1.72 3.00
C VAL A 334 23.90 -3.08 3.34
N GLY A 335 23.59 -4.08 2.51
CA GLY A 335 24.19 -5.42 2.61
C GLY A 335 25.43 -5.58 1.72
N ASP A 336 26.09 -6.71 1.87
CA ASP A 336 27.25 -7.09 1.05
C ASP A 336 26.88 -7.74 -0.30
N GLY A 337 25.57 -7.78 -0.63
CA GLY A 337 25.03 -8.25 -1.91
C GLY A 337 23.95 -9.34 -1.76
N LYS A 338 23.21 -9.55 -2.86
CA LYS A 338 22.23 -10.64 -3.00
C LYS A 338 22.90 -11.98 -2.69
N GLY A 339 22.24 -12.84 -1.94
CA GLY A 339 22.76 -14.15 -1.53
C GLY A 339 23.86 -14.11 -0.45
N LYS A 340 24.42 -12.95 -0.14
CA LYS A 340 25.47 -12.79 0.89
C LYS A 340 24.91 -12.29 2.21
N THR A 341 24.16 -11.20 2.20
CA THR A 341 23.46 -10.68 3.38
C THR A 341 22.00 -11.10 3.31
N ILE A 342 21.61 -12.07 4.14
CA ILE A 342 20.30 -12.71 4.06
C ILE A 342 19.52 -12.46 5.35
N ILE A 343 18.34 -11.85 5.23
CA ILE A 343 17.37 -11.67 6.31
C ILE A 343 16.26 -12.71 6.09
N GLU A 344 16.07 -13.64 7.02
CA GLU A 344 15.16 -14.76 6.86
C GLU A 344 14.16 -14.87 8.00
N GLY A 345 12.89 -15.08 7.64
CA GLY A 345 11.80 -15.42 8.54
C GLY A 345 10.90 -16.50 7.94
N ASN A 346 9.92 -16.96 8.73
CA ASN A 346 9.01 -18.02 8.33
C ASN A 346 7.58 -17.85 8.88
N LYS A 347 7.20 -16.64 9.22
CA LYS A 347 5.84 -16.33 9.66
C LYS A 347 4.87 -16.43 8.49
N SER A 348 3.65 -16.97 8.74
CA SER A 348 2.64 -17.15 7.72
C SER A 348 1.24 -17.10 8.31
N VAL A 349 0.22 -16.99 7.46
CA VAL A 349 -1.18 -17.02 7.90
C VAL A 349 -1.55 -18.38 8.48
N ALA A 350 -1.10 -19.49 7.88
CA ALA A 350 -1.29 -20.81 8.46
C ALA A 350 -0.54 -20.99 9.78
N GLY A 351 0.57 -20.26 9.99
CA GLY A 351 1.30 -20.20 11.24
C GLY A 351 0.66 -19.31 12.32
N GLY A 352 -0.53 -18.75 12.04
CA GLY A 352 -1.30 -17.97 13.03
C GLY A 352 -1.00 -16.47 13.03
N TYR A 353 -0.45 -15.91 11.96
CA TYR A 353 -0.24 -14.49 11.78
C TYR A 353 -1.31 -13.90 10.84
N THR A 354 -1.47 -12.59 10.84
CA THR A 354 -2.17 -11.89 9.76
C THR A 354 -1.20 -11.74 8.58
N THR A 355 -1.69 -11.48 7.38
CA THR A 355 -0.80 -11.16 6.25
C THR A 355 0.13 -10.00 6.58
N PHE A 356 -0.39 -8.94 7.20
CA PHE A 356 0.40 -7.77 7.62
C PHE A 356 1.51 -8.13 8.62
N SER A 357 1.22 -8.93 9.65
CA SER A 357 2.19 -9.32 10.68
C SER A 357 3.06 -10.52 10.31
N SER A 358 2.84 -11.15 9.14
CA SER A 358 3.68 -12.27 8.66
C SER A 358 5.01 -11.80 8.07
N ALA A 359 5.18 -10.52 7.80
CA ALA A 359 6.37 -9.99 7.14
C ALA A 359 7.67 -10.36 7.88
N THR A 360 8.65 -10.85 7.11
CA THR A 360 10.03 -11.03 7.58
C THR A 360 10.66 -9.67 7.84
N PHE A 361 10.46 -8.72 6.92
CA PHE A 361 10.90 -7.34 7.07
C PHE A 361 9.74 -6.38 6.79
N ALA A 362 9.41 -5.50 7.76
CA ALA A 362 8.40 -4.45 7.64
C ALA A 362 9.06 -3.06 7.69
N ALA A 363 8.96 -2.29 6.60
CA ALA A 363 9.52 -0.93 6.47
C ALA A 363 8.38 0.11 6.38
N MET A 364 7.98 0.66 7.52
CA MET A 364 6.89 1.66 7.61
C MET A 364 7.40 3.10 7.72
N GLY A 365 8.71 3.31 7.92
CA GLY A 365 9.34 4.63 8.04
C GLY A 365 9.55 5.30 6.68
N ALA A 366 9.20 6.59 6.57
CA ALA A 366 9.41 7.35 5.34
C ALA A 366 10.91 7.49 4.99
N GLY A 367 11.23 7.48 3.69
CA GLY A 367 12.60 7.59 3.19
C GLY A 367 13.44 6.33 3.43
N PHE A 368 12.82 5.16 3.61
CA PHE A 368 13.53 3.89 3.73
C PHE A 368 14.29 3.54 2.45
N ILE A 369 15.52 3.04 2.60
CA ILE A 369 16.30 2.48 1.49
C ILE A 369 16.88 1.13 1.90
N ALA A 370 16.73 0.13 1.03
CA ALA A 370 17.44 -1.15 1.10
C ALA A 370 18.34 -1.30 -0.12
N LYS A 371 19.60 -1.74 0.08
CA LYS A 371 20.54 -2.02 -1.01
C LYS A 371 21.30 -3.32 -0.73
N GLY A 372 21.34 -4.21 -1.73
CA GLY A 372 22.22 -5.40 -1.72
C GLY A 372 21.88 -6.41 -0.63
N LEU A 373 20.59 -6.68 -0.39
CA LEU A 373 20.07 -7.61 0.62
C LEU A 373 19.28 -8.73 -0.03
N SER A 374 19.29 -9.92 0.57
CA SER A 374 18.26 -10.94 0.33
C SER A 374 17.28 -10.95 1.49
N ILE A 375 15.98 -10.77 1.19
CA ILE A 375 14.88 -10.78 2.16
C ILE A 375 13.98 -11.96 1.83
N ILE A 376 13.93 -12.96 2.71
CA ILE A 376 13.34 -14.25 2.44
C ILE A 376 12.27 -14.58 3.49
N ASN A 377 11.10 -15.02 3.04
CA ASN A 377 10.18 -15.77 3.91
C ASN A 377 10.17 -17.24 3.47
N SER A 378 10.66 -18.10 4.34
CA SER A 378 10.87 -19.53 4.09
C SER A 378 9.74 -20.42 4.62
N ALA A 379 8.54 -19.89 4.86
CA ALA A 379 7.41 -20.67 5.36
C ALA A 379 7.00 -21.81 4.42
N GLY A 380 7.17 -21.64 3.10
CA GLY A 380 6.84 -22.63 2.09
C GLY A 380 5.48 -22.41 1.40
N PRO A 381 5.24 -23.06 0.25
CA PRO A 381 4.07 -22.78 -0.60
C PRO A 381 2.73 -23.19 0.02
N GLY A 382 2.71 -24.20 0.90
CA GLY A 382 1.49 -24.70 1.57
C GLY A 382 1.03 -23.89 2.77
N MET A 383 1.75 -22.80 3.13
CA MET A 383 1.50 -22.05 4.36
C MET A 383 0.62 -20.80 4.15
N GLY A 384 0.03 -20.65 2.94
CA GLY A 384 -0.77 -19.48 2.58
C GLY A 384 0.09 -18.20 2.51
N GLN A 385 -0.51 -17.07 2.81
CA GLN A 385 0.18 -15.77 2.75
C GLN A 385 1.36 -15.73 3.73
N ALA A 386 2.53 -15.35 3.22
CA ALA A 386 3.78 -15.33 3.97
C ALA A 386 4.73 -14.27 3.39
N VAL A 387 4.63 -13.06 3.90
CA VAL A 387 5.30 -11.88 3.34
C VAL A 387 6.81 -11.92 3.64
N ALA A 388 7.64 -11.76 2.60
CA ALA A 388 9.06 -11.51 2.77
C ALA A 388 9.31 -10.04 3.14
N LEU A 389 8.85 -9.10 2.30
CA LEU A 389 9.05 -7.67 2.51
C LEU A 389 7.71 -6.92 2.46
N LEU A 390 7.44 -6.13 3.50
CA LEU A 390 6.34 -5.18 3.58
C LEU A 390 6.90 -3.75 3.55
N VAL A 391 6.46 -2.93 2.61
CA VAL A 391 6.86 -1.52 2.49
C VAL A 391 5.63 -0.63 2.58
N GLY A 392 5.61 0.27 3.56
CA GLY A 392 4.53 1.24 3.78
C GLY A 392 5.04 2.68 3.97
N GLY A 393 6.36 2.87 4.05
CA GLY A 393 7.00 4.19 4.15
C GLY A 393 6.92 4.97 2.85
N ASP A 394 6.66 6.29 2.91
CA ASP A 394 6.66 7.15 1.73
C ASP A 394 8.09 7.38 1.21
N ARG A 395 8.26 7.40 -0.13
CA ARG A 395 9.57 7.57 -0.80
C ARG A 395 10.57 6.49 -0.42
N SER A 396 10.11 5.24 -0.39
CA SER A 396 10.95 4.08 -0.15
C SER A 396 11.61 3.59 -1.43
N VAL A 397 12.85 3.10 -1.31
CA VAL A 397 13.63 2.53 -2.41
C VAL A 397 14.14 1.16 -2.01
N VAL A 398 14.00 0.20 -2.91
CA VAL A 398 14.66 -1.11 -2.83
C VAL A 398 15.52 -1.23 -4.09
N TYR A 399 16.80 -1.53 -3.91
CA TYR A 399 17.77 -1.50 -4.99
C TYR A 399 18.74 -2.66 -4.91
N GLN A 400 18.85 -3.42 -5.99
CA GLN A 400 19.75 -4.58 -6.09
C GLN A 400 19.53 -5.60 -4.95
N CYS A 401 18.27 -5.80 -4.57
CA CYS A 401 17.88 -6.77 -3.55
C CYS A 401 17.25 -8.03 -4.15
N GLU A 402 17.29 -9.13 -3.41
CA GLU A 402 16.49 -10.33 -3.67
C GLU A 402 15.33 -10.38 -2.69
N ILE A 403 14.09 -10.54 -3.20
CA ILE A 403 12.87 -10.66 -2.39
C ILE A 403 12.21 -11.97 -2.76
N LYS A 404 12.18 -12.93 -1.83
CA LYS A 404 11.83 -14.31 -2.14
C LYS A 404 10.89 -14.92 -1.11
N ALA A 405 9.76 -15.41 -1.58
CA ALA A 405 8.82 -16.23 -0.82
C ALA A 405 7.96 -17.08 -1.77
N TYR A 406 6.68 -17.25 -1.44
CA TYR A 406 5.67 -17.94 -2.23
C TYR A 406 4.43 -17.04 -2.38
N GLN A 407 3.28 -17.38 -1.79
CA GLN A 407 2.09 -16.52 -1.83
C GLN A 407 2.34 -15.22 -1.04
N ASP A 408 1.98 -14.07 -1.64
CA ASP A 408 2.09 -12.74 -1.01
C ASP A 408 3.54 -12.34 -0.64
N THR A 409 4.51 -12.52 -1.57
CA THR A 409 5.94 -12.28 -1.29
C THR A 409 6.26 -10.84 -0.94
N LEU A 410 5.84 -9.88 -1.77
CA LEU A 410 6.14 -8.45 -1.63
C LEU A 410 4.86 -7.65 -1.44
N PHE A 411 4.66 -7.13 -0.23
CA PHE A 411 3.54 -6.27 0.12
C PHE A 411 3.90 -4.80 -0.09
N THR A 412 3.59 -4.26 -1.26
CA THR A 412 3.68 -2.82 -1.55
C THR A 412 2.48 -2.11 -0.94
N HIS A 413 2.51 -1.96 0.41
CA HIS A 413 1.34 -1.63 1.20
C HIS A 413 0.72 -0.27 0.86
N SER A 414 1.52 0.81 0.87
CA SER A 414 1.01 2.18 0.70
C SER A 414 2.12 3.17 0.36
N ASN A 415 1.75 4.40 -0.01
CA ASN A 415 2.64 5.50 -0.33
C ASN A 415 3.44 5.31 -1.64
N ARG A 416 4.48 6.12 -1.88
CA ARG A 416 5.34 6.06 -3.08
C ARG A 416 6.52 5.15 -2.85
N GLN A 417 6.76 4.24 -3.79
CA GLN A 417 7.81 3.23 -3.72
C GLN A 417 8.50 3.07 -5.06
N PHE A 418 9.79 2.83 -5.04
CA PHE A 418 10.61 2.54 -6.22
C PHE A 418 11.47 1.30 -5.98
N TYR A 419 11.38 0.37 -6.92
CA TYR A 419 12.13 -0.89 -6.94
C TYR A 419 12.99 -0.92 -8.19
N ALA A 420 14.29 -1.17 -8.05
CA ALA A 420 15.19 -1.17 -9.20
C ALA A 420 16.24 -2.28 -9.13
N GLU A 421 16.41 -3.00 -10.24
CA GLU A 421 17.41 -4.07 -10.37
C GLU A 421 17.26 -5.17 -9.30
N ASP A 422 16.03 -5.37 -8.83
CA ASP A 422 15.69 -6.37 -7.81
C ASP A 422 15.31 -7.70 -8.46
N ASP A 423 15.62 -8.83 -7.78
CA ASP A 423 15.14 -10.16 -8.10
C ASP A 423 13.94 -10.48 -7.20
N ILE A 424 12.76 -10.60 -7.78
CA ILE A 424 11.51 -10.82 -7.03
C ILE A 424 10.92 -12.15 -7.45
N SER A 425 10.74 -13.08 -6.51
CA SER A 425 10.17 -14.39 -6.84
C SER A 425 9.08 -14.83 -5.87
N GLY A 426 8.03 -15.42 -6.43
CA GLY A 426 6.86 -15.88 -5.66
C GLY A 426 5.89 -16.70 -6.47
N THR A 427 4.67 -16.85 -5.97
CA THR A 427 3.61 -17.65 -6.58
C THR A 427 2.31 -16.84 -6.75
N VAL A 428 1.31 -17.04 -5.89
CA VAL A 428 0.02 -16.37 -5.95
C VAL A 428 0.15 -14.96 -5.40
N ASP A 429 -0.26 -13.93 -6.18
CA ASP A 429 -0.33 -12.53 -5.75
C ASP A 429 1.01 -12.00 -5.19
N PHE A 430 2.13 -12.43 -5.80
CA PHE A 430 3.41 -12.24 -5.11
C PHE A 430 3.95 -10.81 -5.12
N ILE A 431 3.36 -9.87 -5.88
CA ILE A 431 3.52 -8.41 -5.74
C ILE A 431 2.14 -7.81 -5.51
N PHE A 432 1.81 -7.45 -4.28
CA PHE A 432 0.45 -7.02 -3.96
C PHE A 432 0.43 -5.80 -3.04
N GLY A 433 -0.71 -5.11 -3.01
CA GLY A 433 -0.91 -3.95 -2.13
C GLY A 433 -1.57 -2.77 -2.81
N ASN A 434 -1.49 -1.60 -2.15
CA ASN A 434 -2.15 -0.37 -2.61
C ASN A 434 -1.25 0.86 -2.47
N SER A 435 0.00 0.72 -2.88
CA SER A 435 0.97 1.82 -3.02
C SER A 435 0.91 2.44 -4.42
N ALA A 436 1.62 3.53 -4.63
CA ALA A 436 2.09 3.95 -5.94
C ALA A 436 3.51 3.39 -6.11
N ALA A 437 3.62 2.21 -6.72
CA ALA A 437 4.88 1.49 -6.89
C ALA A 437 5.33 1.47 -8.35
N VAL A 438 6.61 1.74 -8.58
CA VAL A 438 7.27 1.53 -9.88
C VAL A 438 8.38 0.53 -9.71
N PHE A 439 8.36 -0.50 -10.55
CA PHE A 439 9.42 -1.50 -10.71
C PHE A 439 10.15 -1.18 -12.00
N GLN A 440 11.47 -1.05 -11.93
CA GLN A 440 12.27 -0.72 -13.11
C GLN A 440 13.51 -1.61 -13.19
N ARG A 441 13.70 -2.29 -14.32
CA ARG A 441 14.80 -3.22 -14.56
C ARG A 441 14.89 -4.36 -13.53
N CYS A 442 13.74 -4.80 -12.98
CA CYS A 442 13.67 -5.94 -12.07
C CYS A 442 13.52 -7.26 -12.82
N ASP A 443 14.05 -8.35 -12.24
CA ASP A 443 13.81 -9.73 -12.68
C ASP A 443 12.69 -10.34 -11.81
N ILE A 444 11.53 -10.55 -12.41
CA ILE A 444 10.30 -11.02 -11.73
C ILE A 444 10.07 -12.46 -12.14
N GLN A 445 10.19 -13.39 -11.18
CA GLN A 445 10.20 -14.82 -11.45
C GLN A 445 9.03 -15.53 -10.78
N ALA A 446 8.20 -16.15 -11.59
CA ALA A 446 7.09 -16.99 -11.14
C ALA A 446 7.61 -18.37 -10.72
N ARG A 447 7.28 -18.82 -9.51
CA ARG A 447 7.71 -20.09 -8.91
C ARG A 447 6.57 -21.09 -8.90
N ARG A 448 6.86 -22.37 -8.59
CA ARG A 448 5.82 -23.40 -8.50
C ARG A 448 4.89 -23.18 -7.31
N PRO A 449 3.58 -22.90 -7.53
CA PRO A 449 2.58 -22.84 -6.47
C PRO A 449 2.16 -24.24 -5.99
N VAL A 450 1.26 -24.29 -5.02
CA VAL A 450 0.62 -25.56 -4.63
C VAL A 450 -0.26 -26.07 -5.77
N ARG A 451 -0.30 -27.39 -5.95
CA ARG A 451 -1.10 -28.02 -7.00
C ARG A 451 -2.55 -27.51 -6.99
N GLY A 452 -3.02 -27.08 -8.15
CA GLY A 452 -4.37 -26.54 -8.36
C GLY A 452 -4.48 -25.03 -8.15
N GLN A 453 -3.39 -24.35 -7.78
CA GLN A 453 -3.30 -22.88 -7.80
C GLN A 453 -2.70 -22.41 -9.14
N GLN A 454 -3.01 -21.16 -9.49
CA GLN A 454 -2.44 -20.46 -10.62
C GLN A 454 -1.41 -19.44 -10.11
N ASP A 455 -0.39 -19.16 -10.90
CA ASP A 455 0.59 -18.15 -10.56
C ASP A 455 0.10 -16.77 -10.99
N VAL A 456 0.23 -15.78 -10.11
CA VAL A 456 -0.26 -14.42 -10.34
C VAL A 456 0.78 -13.42 -9.88
N VAL A 457 1.32 -12.62 -10.82
CA VAL A 457 2.38 -11.66 -10.53
C VAL A 457 1.86 -10.53 -9.63
N THR A 458 0.73 -9.91 -9.99
CA THR A 458 0.24 -8.73 -9.26
C THR A 458 -1.18 -8.89 -8.71
N ALA A 459 -1.42 -8.37 -7.49
CA ALA A 459 -2.76 -8.21 -6.92
C ALA A 459 -2.91 -6.79 -6.34
N GLN A 460 -3.30 -5.85 -7.19
CA GLN A 460 -3.37 -4.44 -6.82
C GLN A 460 -4.70 -4.11 -6.12
N GLY A 461 -4.63 -3.36 -5.01
CA GLY A 461 -5.73 -3.17 -4.07
C GLY A 461 -6.35 -1.77 -4.02
N ARG A 462 -6.38 -1.00 -5.11
CA ARG A 462 -7.03 0.33 -5.15
C ARG A 462 -8.53 0.20 -5.00
N ALA A 463 -9.06 0.82 -3.93
CA ALA A 463 -10.45 0.69 -3.53
C ALA A 463 -11.29 1.97 -3.73
N ASP A 464 -10.66 3.08 -4.13
CA ASP A 464 -11.30 4.40 -4.29
C ASP A 464 -10.84 5.09 -5.57
N PRO A 465 -11.74 5.73 -6.34
CA PRO A 465 -11.38 6.38 -7.61
C PRO A 465 -10.41 7.56 -7.46
N ASN A 466 -10.29 8.15 -6.28
CA ASN A 466 -9.43 9.30 -6.02
C ASN A 466 -8.04 8.92 -5.50
N GLN A 467 -7.79 7.64 -5.14
CA GLN A 467 -6.45 7.18 -4.78
C GLN A 467 -5.49 7.28 -5.97
N ASN A 468 -4.28 7.76 -5.74
CA ASN A 468 -3.23 7.87 -6.76
C ASN A 468 -2.35 6.62 -6.86
N THR A 469 -2.85 5.47 -6.41
CA THR A 469 -2.13 4.22 -6.27
C THR A 469 -2.22 3.33 -7.50
N GLY A 470 -1.34 2.35 -7.61
CA GLY A 470 -1.24 1.38 -8.70
C GLY A 470 0.14 0.71 -8.72
N ILE A 471 0.32 -0.26 -9.59
CA ILE A 471 1.60 -0.94 -9.84
C ILE A 471 2.02 -0.66 -11.27
N SER A 472 3.26 -0.19 -11.47
CA SER A 472 3.89 0.00 -12.78
C SER A 472 5.10 -0.90 -12.88
N ILE A 473 5.10 -1.85 -13.82
CA ILE A 473 6.21 -2.73 -14.16
C ILE A 473 6.81 -2.21 -15.46
N HIS A 474 8.03 -1.65 -15.41
CA HIS A 474 8.61 -0.90 -16.51
C HIS A 474 10.03 -1.39 -16.82
N ARG A 475 10.26 -1.83 -18.06
CA ARG A 475 11.58 -2.35 -18.51
C ARG A 475 12.10 -3.48 -17.64
N CYS A 476 11.20 -4.33 -17.17
CA CYS A 476 11.49 -5.50 -16.36
C CYS A 476 11.58 -6.76 -17.22
N ARG A 477 11.85 -7.88 -16.59
CA ARG A 477 11.70 -9.22 -17.14
C ARG A 477 10.69 -9.99 -16.28
N ILE A 478 9.70 -10.63 -16.91
CA ILE A 478 8.78 -11.57 -16.26
C ILE A 478 9.03 -12.94 -16.85
N ALA A 479 9.38 -13.92 -16.03
CA ALA A 479 9.78 -15.24 -16.51
C ALA A 479 9.49 -16.35 -15.50
N ALA A 480 9.50 -17.58 -16.02
CA ALA A 480 9.48 -18.79 -15.21
C ALA A 480 10.75 -18.90 -14.35
N ALA A 481 10.59 -19.19 -13.06
CA ALA A 481 11.67 -19.73 -12.25
C ALA A 481 11.92 -21.22 -12.61
N SER A 482 13.10 -21.74 -12.28
CA SER A 482 13.47 -23.13 -12.62
C SER A 482 12.52 -24.20 -12.05
N ASP A 483 11.76 -23.87 -11.01
CA ASP A 483 10.82 -24.78 -10.33
C ASP A 483 9.36 -24.62 -10.79
N LEU A 484 9.02 -23.69 -11.70
CA LEU A 484 7.63 -23.39 -12.10
C LEU A 484 6.91 -24.61 -12.72
N GLY A 485 7.58 -25.34 -13.62
CA GLY A 485 6.96 -26.41 -14.41
C GLY A 485 6.00 -25.86 -15.47
N GLU A 486 4.85 -26.49 -15.67
CA GLU A 486 3.84 -26.12 -16.68
C GLU A 486 2.74 -25.18 -16.12
N THR A 487 2.93 -24.59 -14.94
CA THR A 487 1.94 -23.71 -14.35
C THR A 487 1.81 -22.40 -15.14
N PRO A 488 0.61 -22.00 -15.59
CA PRO A 488 0.42 -20.75 -16.30
C PRO A 488 0.60 -19.56 -15.36
N VAL A 489 1.24 -18.50 -15.86
CA VAL A 489 1.49 -17.24 -15.14
C VAL A 489 0.54 -16.17 -15.65
N TYR A 490 -0.09 -15.45 -14.73
CA TYR A 490 -0.92 -14.29 -15.05
C TYR A 490 -0.26 -13.00 -14.59
N LEU A 491 -0.37 -11.94 -15.36
CA LEU A 491 0.19 -10.61 -15.05
C LEU A 491 -0.44 -9.98 -13.81
N GLY A 492 -1.69 -10.31 -13.55
CA GLY A 492 -2.36 -9.86 -12.34
C GLY A 492 -3.84 -10.20 -12.25
N ARG A 493 -4.40 -9.97 -11.06
CA ARG A 493 -5.84 -10.04 -10.79
C ARG A 493 -6.31 -8.89 -9.89
N PRO A 494 -7.58 -8.42 -10.03
CA PRO A 494 -8.05 -7.23 -9.31
C PRO A 494 -8.46 -7.56 -7.88
N TRP A 495 -7.63 -7.22 -6.90
CA TRP A 495 -7.98 -7.40 -5.48
C TRP A 495 -9.12 -6.47 -5.04
N LYS A 496 -9.23 -5.27 -5.62
CA LYS A 496 -10.29 -4.28 -5.33
C LYS A 496 -10.82 -3.66 -6.63
N PRO A 497 -12.03 -3.06 -6.61
CA PRO A 497 -12.75 -2.63 -7.83
C PRO A 497 -12.00 -1.63 -8.73
N TYR A 498 -11.14 -0.79 -8.17
CA TYR A 498 -10.37 0.22 -8.91
C TYR A 498 -8.92 -0.21 -9.14
N SER A 499 -8.61 -1.50 -9.06
CA SER A 499 -7.27 -2.05 -9.27
C SER A 499 -6.63 -1.47 -10.52
N ARG A 500 -5.32 -1.08 -10.42
CA ARG A 500 -4.62 -0.39 -11.49
C ARG A 500 -3.20 -0.93 -11.64
N VAL A 501 -2.91 -1.54 -12.80
CA VAL A 501 -1.60 -2.09 -13.16
C VAL A 501 -1.24 -1.68 -14.58
N ALA A 502 0.03 -1.33 -14.80
CA ALA A 502 0.60 -1.13 -16.13
C ALA A 502 1.88 -1.96 -16.27
N VAL A 503 1.99 -2.72 -17.36
CA VAL A 503 3.19 -3.48 -17.74
C VAL A 503 3.72 -2.87 -19.03
N MET A 504 4.93 -2.29 -18.97
CA MET A 504 5.44 -1.44 -20.05
C MET A 504 6.89 -1.80 -20.40
N GLU A 505 7.19 -1.89 -21.69
CA GLU A 505 8.52 -2.16 -22.23
C GLU A 505 9.22 -3.35 -21.53
N THR A 506 8.44 -4.35 -21.10
CA THR A 506 8.86 -5.49 -20.28
C THR A 506 8.98 -6.74 -21.15
N ALA A 507 10.06 -7.50 -20.97
CA ALA A 507 10.26 -8.77 -21.64
C ALA A 507 9.50 -9.87 -20.89
N MET A 508 8.64 -10.62 -21.58
CA MET A 508 7.83 -11.70 -21.02
C MET A 508 8.11 -13.01 -21.74
N ASP A 509 8.45 -14.06 -21.02
CA ASP A 509 8.66 -15.38 -21.63
C ASP A 509 7.31 -16.11 -21.89
N GLY A 510 7.39 -17.29 -22.50
CA GLY A 510 6.21 -18.08 -22.86
C GLY A 510 5.43 -18.68 -21.70
N SER A 511 5.82 -18.47 -20.45
CA SER A 511 5.06 -18.91 -19.27
C SER A 511 3.83 -18.04 -19.01
N VAL A 512 3.82 -16.79 -19.53
CA VAL A 512 2.67 -15.90 -19.39
C VAL A 512 1.50 -16.43 -20.23
N ALA A 513 0.40 -16.73 -19.57
CA ALA A 513 -0.81 -17.27 -20.19
C ALA A 513 -1.39 -16.32 -21.24
N PRO A 514 -1.95 -16.82 -22.36
CA PRO A 514 -2.55 -15.97 -23.40
C PRO A 514 -3.61 -14.99 -22.87
N GLY A 515 -4.41 -15.41 -21.86
CA GLY A 515 -5.40 -14.54 -21.20
C GLY A 515 -4.81 -13.32 -20.51
N GLY A 516 -3.53 -13.38 -20.13
CA GLY A 516 -2.75 -12.31 -19.48
C GLY A 516 -3.21 -11.97 -18.07
N TRP A 517 -4.49 -11.79 -17.86
CA TRP A 517 -5.10 -11.35 -16.58
C TRP A 517 -6.09 -12.39 -16.07
N LEU A 518 -6.21 -12.50 -14.75
CA LEU A 518 -7.03 -13.50 -14.10
C LEU A 518 -8.17 -12.84 -13.30
N ALA A 519 -9.38 -13.40 -13.38
CA ALA A 519 -10.48 -12.98 -12.52
C ALA A 519 -10.29 -13.49 -11.08
N TRP A 520 -10.90 -12.80 -10.12
CA TRP A 520 -10.98 -13.31 -8.76
C TRP A 520 -12.01 -14.46 -8.72
N PRO A 521 -11.75 -15.60 -8.03
CA PRO A 521 -12.61 -16.79 -8.13
C PRO A 521 -14.08 -16.56 -7.78
N ASP A 522 -14.36 -15.68 -6.83
CA ASP A 522 -15.71 -15.30 -6.39
C ASP A 522 -16.23 -14.01 -7.06
N GLN A 523 -15.48 -13.44 -8.02
CA GLN A 523 -15.84 -12.30 -8.86
C GLN A 523 -15.39 -12.57 -10.30
N PRO A 524 -16.08 -13.46 -11.03
CA PRO A 524 -15.69 -13.86 -12.39
C PRO A 524 -15.83 -12.71 -13.39
N GLU A 525 -16.70 -11.72 -13.10
CA GLU A 525 -16.83 -10.49 -13.87
C GLU A 525 -16.16 -9.34 -13.10
N PRO A 526 -14.92 -8.98 -13.45
CA PRO A 526 -14.22 -7.89 -12.80
C PRO A 526 -14.92 -6.54 -13.01
N SER A 527 -14.76 -5.66 -12.02
CA SER A 527 -15.33 -4.31 -12.08
C SER A 527 -14.87 -3.56 -13.33
N ALA A 528 -15.79 -2.90 -14.03
CA ALA A 528 -15.50 -2.03 -15.16
C ALA A 528 -14.61 -0.81 -14.79
N THR A 529 -14.36 -0.59 -13.51
CA THR A 529 -13.53 0.51 -12.99
C THR A 529 -12.04 0.17 -12.81
N LEU A 530 -11.65 -1.08 -13.05
CA LEU A 530 -10.23 -1.46 -13.06
C LEU A 530 -9.51 -0.81 -14.27
N TYR A 531 -8.18 -0.74 -14.19
CA TYR A 531 -7.34 -0.30 -15.30
C TYR A 531 -6.10 -1.21 -15.39
N TYR A 532 -6.06 -2.08 -16.40
CA TYR A 532 -4.93 -2.96 -16.69
C TYR A 532 -4.39 -2.66 -18.06
N GLY A 533 -3.16 -2.17 -18.13
CA GLY A 533 -2.56 -1.68 -19.36
C GLY A 533 -1.28 -2.40 -19.75
N GLU A 534 -1.10 -2.61 -21.04
CA GLU A 534 0.11 -3.16 -21.63
C GLU A 534 0.66 -2.17 -22.68
N TYR A 535 2.00 -1.94 -22.66
CA TYR A 535 2.65 -1.00 -23.57
C TYR A 535 4.00 -1.51 -24.05
N ARG A 536 4.12 -1.80 -25.36
CA ARG A 536 5.38 -2.18 -26.04
C ARG A 536 6.17 -3.29 -25.32
N ASN A 537 5.48 -4.27 -24.76
CA ASN A 537 6.12 -5.44 -24.18
C ASN A 537 6.68 -6.35 -25.27
N THR A 538 7.64 -7.21 -24.94
CA THR A 538 8.36 -8.10 -25.87
C THR A 538 8.42 -9.53 -25.36
N GLY A 539 8.72 -10.48 -26.24
CA GLY A 539 8.84 -11.91 -25.94
C GLY A 539 7.53 -12.68 -26.16
N ALA A 540 7.58 -13.99 -26.06
CA ALA A 540 6.46 -14.87 -26.40
C ALA A 540 5.21 -14.65 -25.52
N GLY A 541 5.39 -14.19 -24.27
CA GLY A 541 4.29 -13.86 -23.37
C GLY A 541 3.64 -12.50 -23.62
N ALA A 542 4.20 -11.69 -24.54
CA ALA A 542 3.69 -10.35 -24.84
C ALA A 542 2.61 -10.32 -25.94
N GLU A 543 2.30 -11.46 -26.54
CA GLU A 543 1.23 -11.58 -27.53
C GLU A 543 -0.12 -11.22 -26.89
N THR A 544 -0.86 -10.27 -27.51
CA THR A 544 -2.06 -9.71 -26.90
C THR A 544 -3.39 -10.22 -27.49
N GLU A 545 -3.35 -10.99 -28.57
CA GLU A 545 -4.56 -11.51 -29.24
C GLU A 545 -5.43 -12.39 -28.35
N GLY A 546 -4.81 -13.13 -27.42
CA GLY A 546 -5.50 -14.01 -26.48
C GLY A 546 -5.93 -13.36 -25.17
N ARG A 547 -5.69 -12.05 -24.97
CA ARG A 547 -6.01 -11.36 -23.71
C ARG A 547 -7.50 -11.33 -23.41
N VAL A 548 -7.82 -11.35 -22.12
CA VAL A 548 -9.21 -11.17 -21.67
C VAL A 548 -9.78 -9.83 -22.16
N THR A 549 -11.08 -9.81 -22.47
CA THR A 549 -11.77 -8.66 -23.10
C THR A 549 -12.52 -7.79 -22.10
N TRP A 550 -12.07 -7.69 -20.86
CA TRP A 550 -12.74 -6.85 -19.85
C TRP A 550 -12.60 -5.37 -20.19
N THR A 551 -13.65 -4.59 -19.91
CA THR A 551 -13.72 -3.15 -20.24
C THR A 551 -12.51 -2.34 -19.77
N GLY A 552 -11.89 -2.71 -18.64
CA GLY A 552 -10.74 -2.01 -18.08
C GLY A 552 -9.38 -2.54 -18.55
N VAL A 553 -9.32 -3.49 -19.49
CA VAL A 553 -8.08 -4.03 -20.06
C VAL A 553 -7.73 -3.28 -21.34
N HIS A 554 -6.51 -2.75 -21.38
CA HIS A 554 -5.97 -1.93 -22.48
C HIS A 554 -4.70 -2.61 -22.99
N THR A 555 -4.85 -3.53 -23.96
CA THR A 555 -3.74 -4.32 -24.54
C THR A 555 -2.77 -3.49 -25.38
N SER A 556 -3.16 -2.27 -25.73
CA SER A 556 -2.33 -1.30 -26.47
C SER A 556 -2.58 0.10 -25.90
N MET A 557 -1.88 0.40 -24.81
CA MET A 557 -1.96 1.73 -24.19
C MET A 557 -1.45 2.81 -25.16
N SER A 558 -2.06 3.99 -25.15
CA SER A 558 -1.47 5.16 -25.78
C SER A 558 -0.17 5.58 -25.09
N THR A 559 0.74 6.25 -25.82
CA THR A 559 1.96 6.83 -25.23
C THR A 559 1.62 7.82 -24.10
N ALA A 560 0.52 8.56 -24.22
CA ALA A 560 0.06 9.49 -23.18
C ALA A 560 -0.33 8.76 -21.89
N ASP A 561 -1.10 7.66 -21.99
CA ASP A 561 -1.48 6.84 -20.83
C ASP A 561 -0.26 6.17 -20.20
N ALA A 562 0.62 5.57 -21.03
CA ALA A 562 1.86 4.94 -20.56
C ALA A 562 2.77 5.94 -19.83
N THR A 563 2.88 7.18 -20.32
CA THR A 563 3.63 8.26 -19.65
C THR A 563 3.11 8.52 -18.24
N GLY A 564 1.79 8.36 -18.01
CA GLY A 564 1.16 8.50 -16.69
C GLY A 564 1.67 7.51 -15.64
N PHE A 565 2.28 6.38 -16.05
CA PHE A 565 2.83 5.34 -15.17
C PHE A 565 4.36 5.36 -15.06
N THR A 566 5.04 6.35 -15.66
CA THR A 566 6.49 6.51 -15.56
C THR A 566 6.92 7.00 -14.18
N VAL A 567 8.21 6.83 -13.88
CA VAL A 567 8.80 7.28 -12.60
C VAL A 567 8.52 8.76 -12.33
N ALA A 568 8.74 9.63 -13.32
CA ALA A 568 8.53 11.08 -13.18
C ALA A 568 7.08 11.45 -12.87
N LYS A 569 6.11 10.80 -13.54
CA LYS A 569 4.69 11.17 -13.43
C LYS A 569 3.96 10.43 -12.33
N PHE A 570 4.15 9.10 -12.23
CA PHE A 570 3.37 8.27 -11.34
C PHE A 570 3.74 8.43 -9.87
N ILE A 571 5.05 8.44 -9.57
CA ILE A 571 5.56 8.61 -8.20
C ILE A 571 6.26 9.94 -7.98
N MET A 572 6.26 10.83 -8.98
CA MET A 572 6.98 12.12 -8.95
C MET A 572 8.47 11.93 -8.62
N GLY A 573 9.08 10.92 -9.25
CA GLY A 573 10.43 10.45 -8.92
C GLY A 573 11.48 11.54 -8.99
N ASP A 574 11.41 12.44 -9.98
CA ASP A 574 12.36 13.56 -10.15
C ASP A 574 12.45 14.46 -8.93
N SER A 575 11.38 14.53 -8.12
CA SER A 575 11.36 15.37 -6.91
C SER A 575 12.06 14.74 -5.70
N TRP A 576 12.44 13.43 -5.74
CA TRP A 576 12.99 12.76 -4.57
C TRP A 576 13.98 11.62 -4.85
N LEU A 577 13.93 10.95 -6.02
CA LEU A 577 14.83 9.83 -6.33
C LEU A 577 16.27 10.29 -6.57
N GLY A 578 16.48 11.43 -7.21
CA GLY A 578 17.82 11.97 -7.41
C GLY A 578 18.63 12.10 -6.10
N ALA A 579 17.92 12.30 -4.99
CA ALA A 579 18.46 12.34 -3.65
C ALA A 579 18.92 10.97 -3.09
N THR A 580 18.52 9.88 -3.72
CA THR A 580 18.86 8.53 -3.27
C THR A 580 20.13 7.98 -3.92
N GLY A 581 20.60 8.60 -5.01
CA GLY A 581 21.72 8.12 -5.83
C GLY A 581 21.43 6.86 -6.66
N VAL A 582 20.20 6.33 -6.58
CA VAL A 582 19.77 5.20 -7.42
C VAL A 582 19.44 5.68 -8.82
N GLY A 583 20.08 5.09 -9.83
CA GLY A 583 19.80 5.40 -11.23
C GLY A 583 18.38 4.99 -11.63
N TYR A 584 17.67 5.88 -12.34
CA TYR A 584 16.32 5.62 -12.84
C TYR A 584 16.09 6.27 -14.21
N ASN A 585 15.12 5.73 -14.95
CA ASN A 585 14.60 6.37 -16.15
C ASN A 585 13.34 7.16 -15.77
N PRO A 586 13.32 8.49 -15.96
CA PRO A 586 12.18 9.32 -15.58
C PRO A 586 10.96 9.12 -16.49
N GLY A 587 11.17 8.84 -17.78
CA GLY A 587 10.14 8.68 -18.82
C GLY A 587 10.02 7.26 -19.36
N LEU A 588 9.41 7.13 -20.56
CA LEU A 588 9.36 5.90 -21.36
C LEU A 588 10.68 5.67 -22.06
#